data_abb0e083baabcf39171c6eaaa881eed5
#
_entry.id   abb0e083baabcf39171c6eaaa881eed5
#
_cell.length_a   1.000
_cell.length_b   1.000
_cell.length_c   1.000
_cell.angle_alpha   90.00
_cell.angle_beta   90.00
_cell.angle_gamma   90.00
#
_symmetry.space_group_name_H-M   'P 1'
#
loop_
_entity.id
_entity.type
_entity.pdbx_description
1 polymer ?
#
loop_
_entity_poly.entity_id
_entity_poly.type
_entity_poly.pdbx_seq_one_letter_code
_entity_poly.pdbx_strand_id
1 'polypeptide(L)'
;IEEGATYRTTRAATIDANGLAQFTVSFPENTTATEFTYNAIYPAIRLNEDDAEKMDMTKIKVTLPDAQNPTATSFDPEADILVAKQIVTDAQPTELSMQFKRLVALGKMTLTNLPESSTISKVIFTVEDTDAEEQPALAGRNYVDATTGTIVEYGYYGATSTLTLNYLEPISTRDIYFTCNPFELSAGDKLTVKVICSDFTYTREITLPKELKFTEGDLSKFSV
;
A
#
# COMPACT_ATOMS: atom_id res chain seq x y z
N ILE A 1 12.68 12.65 26.70
CA ILE A 1 12.11 11.49 25.99
C ILE A 1 13.05 10.34 26.32
N GLU A 2 12.55 9.26 26.91
CA GLU A 2 13.34 8.04 27.04
C GLU A 2 13.67 7.51 25.64
N GLU A 3 14.85 6.92 25.49
CA GLU A 3 15.31 6.30 24.26
C GLU A 3 14.25 5.32 23.73
N GLY A 4 13.70 5.57 22.55
CA GLY A 4 12.67 4.72 21.93
C GLY A 4 11.21 5.13 22.15
N ALA A 5 10.91 6.30 22.74
CA ALA A 5 9.53 6.77 22.87
C ALA A 5 8.89 7.04 21.50
N THR A 6 7.78 6.37 21.19
CA THR A 6 7.02 6.53 19.95
C THR A 6 5.80 7.38 20.19
N TYR A 7 5.66 8.48 19.44
CA TYR A 7 4.47 9.34 19.47
C TYR A 7 3.55 9.04 18.32
N ARG A 8 2.24 9.11 18.59
CA ARG A 8 1.21 8.97 17.56
C ARG A 8 0.34 10.22 17.54
N THR A 9 -0.04 10.64 16.36
CA THR A 9 -1.18 11.54 16.21
C THR A 9 -2.37 10.75 15.72
N THR A 10 -3.52 10.89 16.39
CA THR A 10 -4.80 10.29 15.99
C THR A 10 -5.70 11.33 15.34
N ARG A 11 -5.25 12.57 15.23
CA ARG A 11 -6.05 13.65 14.65
C ARG A 11 -5.98 13.57 13.14
N ALA A 12 -7.13 13.73 12.49
CA ALA A 12 -7.20 13.90 11.05
C ALA A 12 -6.33 15.11 10.65
N ALA A 13 -5.45 14.91 9.68
CA ALA A 13 -4.68 15.97 9.09
C ALA A 13 -5.61 16.92 8.33
N THR A 14 -5.34 18.21 8.42
CA THR A 14 -5.92 19.19 7.49
C THR A 14 -5.06 19.15 6.23
N ILE A 15 -5.68 18.99 5.07
CA ILE A 15 -4.98 19.10 3.78
C ILE A 15 -5.22 20.52 3.26
N ASP A 16 -4.15 21.26 3.01
CA ASP A 16 -4.21 22.62 2.49
C ASP A 16 -4.47 22.63 0.96
N ALA A 17 -4.61 23.84 0.39
CA ALA A 17 -4.85 24.01 -1.03
C ALA A 17 -3.70 23.53 -1.94
N ASN A 18 -2.50 23.29 -1.38
CA ASN A 18 -1.33 22.78 -2.07
C ASN A 18 -1.20 21.25 -1.95
N GLY A 19 -2.15 20.59 -1.25
CA GLY A 19 -2.14 19.16 -1.01
C GLY A 19 -1.20 18.75 0.14
N LEU A 20 -0.76 19.68 0.98
CA LEU A 20 0.06 19.38 2.15
C LEU A 20 -0.81 19.03 3.35
N ALA A 21 -0.52 17.89 3.96
CA ALA A 21 -1.16 17.46 5.20
C ALA A 21 -0.43 18.03 6.40
N GLN A 22 -1.15 18.72 7.29
CA GLN A 22 -0.59 19.29 8.51
C GLN A 22 -0.98 18.44 9.72
N PHE A 23 0.01 18.07 10.52
CA PHE A 23 -0.15 17.33 11.77
C PHE A 23 0.42 18.14 12.92
N THR A 24 -0.26 18.11 14.06
CA THR A 24 0.27 18.66 15.29
C THR A 24 0.75 17.53 16.19
N VAL A 25 2.00 17.57 16.57
CA VAL A 25 2.62 16.62 17.50
C VAL A 25 2.98 17.37 18.79
N SER A 26 2.58 16.81 19.94
CA SER A 26 2.93 17.34 21.25
C SER A 26 4.06 16.51 21.84
N PHE A 27 5.04 17.18 22.41
CA PHE A 27 6.12 16.55 23.17
C PHE A 27 5.76 16.51 24.65
N PRO A 28 6.29 15.56 25.44
CA PRO A 28 6.14 15.55 26.87
C PRO A 28 6.70 16.85 27.50
N GLU A 29 6.05 17.29 28.56
CA GLU A 29 6.60 18.35 29.36
C GLU A 29 8.00 17.96 29.89
N ASN A 30 8.91 18.96 29.99
CA ASN A 30 10.29 18.74 30.44
C ASN A 30 11.17 17.84 29.56
N THR A 31 10.93 17.83 28.25
CA THR A 31 11.84 17.18 27.30
C THR A 31 13.24 17.84 27.39
N THR A 32 14.24 17.05 27.78
CA THR A 32 15.64 17.50 27.91
C THR A 32 16.56 17.00 26.81
N ALA A 33 16.02 16.26 25.84
CA ALA A 33 16.77 15.73 24.69
C ALA A 33 17.36 16.88 23.86
N THR A 34 18.58 16.69 23.39
CA THR A 34 19.31 17.62 22.51
C THR A 34 19.39 17.17 21.08
N GLU A 35 18.90 15.97 20.77
CA GLU A 35 18.77 15.43 19.43
C GLU A 35 17.41 14.76 19.28
N PHE A 36 16.77 14.98 18.16
CA PHE A 36 15.45 14.45 17.85
C PHE A 36 15.47 13.75 16.49
N THR A 37 14.98 12.53 16.47
CA THR A 37 14.83 11.73 15.25
C THR A 37 13.36 11.56 14.91
N TYR A 38 12.99 11.91 13.68
CA TYR A 38 11.62 11.86 13.19
C TYR A 38 11.50 10.82 12.08
N ASN A 39 10.57 9.89 12.27
CA ASN A 39 10.16 8.92 11.28
C ASN A 39 8.64 9.04 11.10
N ALA A 40 8.15 8.91 9.89
CA ALA A 40 6.72 8.90 9.63
C ALA A 40 6.35 7.82 8.62
N ILE A 41 5.26 7.12 8.90
CA ILE A 41 4.73 6.05 8.06
C ILE A 41 3.21 6.17 7.96
N TYR A 42 2.67 5.85 6.80
CA TYR A 42 1.24 5.73 6.55
C TYR A 42 0.95 4.35 5.92
N PRO A 43 -0.17 3.69 6.23
CA PRO A 43 -1.20 4.10 7.19
C PRO A 43 -0.72 4.05 8.65
N ALA A 44 -1.48 4.68 9.54
CA ALA A 44 -1.16 4.66 10.96
C ALA A 44 -1.20 3.20 11.48
N ILE A 45 -0.06 2.72 11.97
CA ILE A 45 0.06 1.36 12.49
C ILE A 45 -0.58 1.32 13.88
N ARG A 46 -1.48 0.37 14.09
CA ARG A 46 -1.95 0.06 15.44
C ARG A 46 -0.88 -0.78 16.13
N LEU A 47 -0.13 -0.16 17.01
CA LEU A 47 0.76 -0.87 17.92
C LEU A 47 -0.03 -1.22 19.18
N ASN A 48 0.20 -2.41 19.73
CA ASN A 48 -0.18 -2.68 21.11
C ASN A 48 0.66 -1.79 22.05
N GLU A 49 0.09 -1.39 23.18
CA GLU A 49 0.80 -0.52 24.15
C GLU A 49 2.15 -1.11 24.56
N ASP A 50 2.23 -2.43 24.70
CA ASP A 50 3.45 -3.17 25.04
C ASP A 50 4.53 -3.14 23.92
N ASP A 51 4.14 -2.92 22.65
CA ASP A 51 5.06 -2.84 21.51
C ASP A 51 5.56 -1.40 21.27
N ALA A 52 4.91 -0.40 21.87
CA ALA A 52 5.19 1.00 21.61
C ALA A 52 6.55 1.45 22.18
N GLU A 53 6.99 0.86 23.31
CA GLU A 53 8.23 1.22 23.98
C GLU A 53 9.51 0.68 23.31
N LYS A 54 9.38 -0.29 22.38
CA LYS A 54 10.52 -0.98 21.76
C LYS A 54 10.32 -1.19 20.24
N MET A 55 9.78 -0.20 19.55
CA MET A 55 9.61 -0.33 18.11
C MET A 55 10.98 -0.29 17.41
N ASP A 56 11.34 -1.37 16.76
CA ASP A 56 12.48 -1.42 15.85
C ASP A 56 12.13 -0.69 14.55
N MET A 57 12.63 0.53 14.38
CA MET A 57 12.41 1.36 13.21
C MET A 57 12.97 0.77 11.92
N THR A 58 13.85 -0.24 12.03
CA THR A 58 14.37 -0.97 10.87
C THR A 58 13.49 -2.15 10.45
N LYS A 59 12.48 -2.53 11.26
CA LYS A 59 11.58 -3.66 11.01
C LYS A 59 10.15 -3.39 11.45
N ILE A 60 9.58 -2.31 10.99
CA ILE A 60 8.17 -1.96 11.26
C ILE A 60 7.25 -2.90 10.47
N LYS A 61 6.31 -3.53 11.18
CA LYS A 61 5.30 -4.41 10.57
C LYS A 61 4.18 -3.61 9.95
N VAL A 62 4.01 -3.71 8.63
CA VAL A 62 2.93 -3.05 7.89
C VAL A 62 2.16 -4.09 7.09
N THR A 63 0.84 -4.03 7.10
CA THR A 63 0.01 -4.93 6.32
C THR A 63 -0.45 -4.22 5.05
N LEU A 64 -0.16 -4.81 3.90
CA LEU A 64 -0.83 -4.51 2.65
C LEU A 64 -2.02 -5.47 2.51
N PRO A 65 -3.28 -4.98 2.54
CA PRO A 65 -4.44 -5.85 2.50
C PRO A 65 -4.58 -6.53 1.13
N ASP A 66 -4.95 -7.80 1.15
CA ASP A 66 -5.34 -8.58 -0.03
C ASP A 66 -6.79 -8.30 -0.47
N ALA A 67 -7.63 -7.86 0.47
CA ALA A 67 -8.96 -7.36 0.20
C ALA A 67 -8.97 -5.83 0.28
N GLN A 68 -9.16 -5.18 -0.87
CA GLN A 68 -9.13 -3.73 -1.02
C GLN A 68 -10.51 -3.20 -1.42
N ASN A 69 -10.79 -1.94 -1.08
CA ASN A 69 -12.04 -1.24 -1.39
C ASN A 69 -11.77 0.00 -2.25
N PRO A 70 -11.31 -0.17 -3.50
CA PRO A 70 -11.09 0.96 -4.40
C PRO A 70 -12.41 1.63 -4.76
N THR A 71 -12.33 2.85 -5.26
CA THR A 71 -13.47 3.54 -5.87
C THR A 71 -13.48 3.38 -7.39
N ALA A 72 -14.50 3.92 -8.05
CA ALA A 72 -14.59 3.96 -9.52
C ALA A 72 -13.43 4.74 -10.18
N THR A 73 -12.72 5.57 -9.42
CA THR A 73 -11.70 6.50 -9.95
C THR A 73 -10.39 6.50 -9.18
N SER A 74 -10.27 5.73 -8.08
CA SER A 74 -9.09 5.78 -7.22
C SER A 74 -8.85 4.47 -6.48
N PHE A 75 -7.64 4.33 -5.96
CA PHE A 75 -7.17 3.25 -5.12
C PHE A 75 -7.82 3.26 -3.73
N ASP A 76 -7.76 2.12 -3.04
CA ASP A 76 -8.06 2.04 -1.61
C ASP A 76 -6.98 2.79 -0.80
N PRO A 77 -7.31 3.84 -0.05
CA PRO A 77 -6.31 4.57 0.73
C PRO A 77 -5.70 3.72 1.86
N GLU A 78 -6.39 2.71 2.37
CA GLU A 78 -5.85 1.82 3.41
C GLU A 78 -4.80 0.83 2.87
N ALA A 79 -4.76 0.65 1.55
CA ALA A 79 -3.78 -0.18 0.86
C ALA A 79 -2.54 0.62 0.37
N ASP A 80 -2.44 1.92 0.65
CA ASP A 80 -1.30 2.74 0.26
C ASP A 80 -0.29 2.84 1.41
N ILE A 81 0.92 2.33 1.22
CA ILE A 81 2.00 2.39 2.22
C ILE A 81 2.97 3.50 1.82
N LEU A 82 3.06 4.51 2.67
CA LEU A 82 3.97 5.65 2.49
C LEU A 82 4.94 5.73 3.67
N VAL A 83 6.17 6.10 3.39
CA VAL A 83 7.18 6.37 4.42
C VAL A 83 7.88 7.69 4.13
N ALA A 84 8.13 8.47 5.16
CA ALA A 84 8.96 9.66 5.04
C ALA A 84 10.40 9.33 5.41
N LYS A 85 11.36 9.94 4.67
CA LYS A 85 12.77 9.84 5.03
C LYS A 85 12.99 10.39 6.42
N GLN A 86 13.75 9.66 7.22
CA GLN A 86 14.16 10.07 8.56
C GLN A 86 14.82 11.47 8.55
N ILE A 87 14.44 12.29 9.50
CA ILE A 87 15.07 13.61 9.76
C ILE A 87 15.60 13.62 11.17
N VAL A 88 16.81 14.13 11.33
CA VAL A 88 17.47 14.34 12.63
C VAL A 88 17.69 15.83 12.83
N THR A 89 17.37 16.34 14.01
CA THR A 89 17.56 17.76 14.38
C THR A 89 18.25 17.89 15.73
N ASP A 90 19.09 18.91 15.89
CA ASP A 90 19.81 19.20 17.14
C ASP A 90 18.93 19.91 18.18
N ALA A 91 17.74 20.33 17.80
CA ALA A 91 16.77 20.98 18.67
C ALA A 91 15.35 20.62 18.23
N GLN A 92 14.39 20.75 19.14
CA GLN A 92 12.98 20.60 18.82
C GLN A 92 12.54 21.70 17.85
N PRO A 93 12.20 21.38 16.60
CA PRO A 93 11.71 22.37 15.64
C PRO A 93 10.28 22.79 15.97
N THR A 94 9.92 24.02 15.64
CA THR A 94 8.53 24.50 15.68
C THR A 94 7.71 23.97 14.49
N GLU A 95 8.35 23.72 13.36
CA GLU A 95 7.79 23.15 12.17
C GLU A 95 8.78 22.17 11.55
N LEU A 96 8.26 21.07 11.00
CA LEU A 96 9.04 20.05 10.32
C LEU A 96 8.30 19.62 9.03
N SER A 97 8.99 19.73 7.89
CA SER A 97 8.45 19.25 6.61
C SER A 97 9.00 17.87 6.29
N MET A 98 8.11 16.91 6.04
CA MET A 98 8.48 15.54 5.68
C MET A 98 7.90 15.19 4.31
N GLN A 99 8.73 14.60 3.45
CA GLN A 99 8.31 14.10 2.15
C GLN A 99 8.11 12.60 2.21
N PHE A 100 6.91 12.17 1.83
CA PHE A 100 6.56 10.75 1.79
C PHE A 100 6.88 10.15 0.43
N LYS A 101 7.44 8.94 0.45
CA LYS A 101 7.65 8.06 -0.68
C LYS A 101 6.67 6.90 -0.57
N ARG A 102 6.05 6.50 -1.69
CA ARG A 102 5.19 5.32 -1.75
C ARG A 102 6.04 4.06 -1.88
N LEU A 103 5.73 3.05 -1.08
CA LEU A 103 6.44 1.76 -1.05
C LEU A 103 5.70 0.65 -1.80
N VAL A 104 4.44 0.85 -2.15
CA VAL A 104 3.66 -0.08 -2.95
C VAL A 104 3.68 0.32 -4.42
N ALA A 105 3.41 -0.64 -5.29
CA ALA A 105 3.14 -0.41 -6.70
C ALA A 105 1.66 -0.14 -6.92
N LEU A 106 1.33 0.66 -7.92
CA LEU A 106 -0.03 0.99 -8.31
C LEU A 106 -0.38 0.29 -9.62
N GLY A 107 -1.58 -0.30 -9.69
CA GLY A 107 -2.09 -0.94 -10.89
C GLY A 107 -3.39 -0.29 -11.38
N LYS A 108 -3.47 -0.09 -12.69
CA LYS A 108 -4.71 0.26 -13.38
C LYS A 108 -4.96 -0.77 -14.47
N MET A 109 -5.95 -1.62 -14.27
CA MET A 109 -6.38 -2.62 -15.23
C MET A 109 -7.64 -2.15 -15.96
N THR A 110 -7.63 -2.13 -17.29
CA THR A 110 -8.82 -1.83 -18.08
C THR A 110 -9.46 -3.14 -18.57
N LEU A 111 -10.69 -3.41 -18.14
CA LEU A 111 -11.46 -4.57 -18.55
C LEU A 111 -12.06 -4.34 -19.94
N THR A 112 -11.84 -5.29 -20.85
CA THR A 112 -12.38 -5.27 -22.22
C THR A 112 -13.45 -6.35 -22.38
N ASN A 113 -14.30 -6.19 -23.41
CA ASN A 113 -15.30 -7.21 -23.80
C ASN A 113 -16.36 -7.55 -22.74
N LEU A 114 -16.59 -6.68 -21.74
CA LEU A 114 -17.76 -6.77 -20.87
C LEU A 114 -18.95 -6.04 -21.51
N PRO A 115 -20.19 -6.54 -21.38
CA PRO A 115 -21.39 -5.84 -21.83
C PRO A 115 -21.50 -4.45 -21.20
N GLU A 116 -21.91 -3.45 -22.00
CA GLU A 116 -21.97 -2.05 -21.54
C GLU A 116 -22.87 -1.84 -20.32
N SER A 117 -23.96 -2.59 -20.20
CA SER A 117 -24.92 -2.53 -19.10
C SER A 117 -24.44 -3.18 -17.80
N SER A 118 -23.30 -3.90 -17.81
CA SER A 118 -22.82 -4.61 -16.64
C SER A 118 -22.31 -3.64 -15.58
N THR A 119 -22.71 -3.87 -14.33
CA THR A 119 -22.13 -3.23 -13.16
C THR A 119 -21.27 -4.22 -12.38
N ILE A 120 -20.11 -3.80 -11.94
CA ILE A 120 -19.08 -4.63 -11.30
C ILE A 120 -19.16 -4.41 -9.78
N SER A 121 -19.35 -5.48 -9.03
CA SER A 121 -19.34 -5.46 -7.56
C SER A 121 -18.02 -5.95 -6.97
N LYS A 122 -17.28 -6.80 -7.72
CA LYS A 122 -16.00 -7.35 -7.25
C LYS A 122 -15.12 -7.76 -8.42
N VAL A 123 -13.81 -7.60 -8.24
CA VAL A 123 -12.79 -8.14 -9.13
C VAL A 123 -11.80 -8.95 -8.29
N ILE A 124 -11.47 -10.15 -8.75
CA ILE A 124 -10.41 -10.98 -8.16
C ILE A 124 -9.32 -11.11 -9.22
N PHE A 125 -8.11 -10.77 -8.82
CA PHE A 125 -6.93 -10.73 -9.66
C PHE A 125 -5.87 -11.66 -9.07
N THR A 126 -5.47 -12.70 -9.82
CA THR A 126 -4.48 -13.69 -9.36
C THR A 126 -3.34 -13.76 -10.38
N VAL A 127 -2.12 -13.78 -9.89
CA VAL A 127 -0.90 -13.99 -10.69
C VAL A 127 -0.31 -15.36 -10.40
N GLU A 128 0.29 -15.96 -11.41
CA GLU A 128 1.01 -17.22 -11.32
C GLU A 128 2.32 -17.10 -12.11
N ASP A 129 3.44 -17.15 -11.40
CA ASP A 129 4.75 -17.38 -11.98
C ASP A 129 4.91 -18.88 -12.19
N THR A 130 5.00 -19.32 -13.43
CA THR A 130 4.97 -20.74 -13.79
C THR A 130 6.27 -21.47 -13.50
N ASP A 131 7.35 -20.74 -13.30
CA ASP A 131 8.69 -21.26 -13.06
C ASP A 131 9.15 -21.13 -11.60
N ALA A 132 8.43 -20.32 -10.77
CA ALA A 132 8.80 -20.08 -9.40
C ALA A 132 8.24 -21.14 -8.43
N GLU A 133 9.07 -21.54 -7.46
CA GLU A 133 8.62 -22.39 -6.33
C GLU A 133 7.68 -21.60 -5.39
N GLU A 134 7.93 -20.30 -5.20
CA GLU A 134 7.11 -19.40 -4.39
C GLU A 134 6.47 -18.33 -5.29
N GLN A 135 5.17 -18.17 -5.16
CA GLN A 135 4.41 -17.22 -5.97
C GLN A 135 4.67 -15.78 -5.51
N PRO A 136 4.58 -14.79 -6.42
CA PRO A 136 4.71 -13.39 -6.06
C PRO A 136 3.73 -12.96 -4.95
N ALA A 137 4.23 -12.34 -3.91
CA ALA A 137 3.42 -11.83 -2.80
C ALA A 137 2.82 -10.47 -3.18
N LEU A 138 1.64 -10.46 -3.81
CA LEU A 138 0.93 -9.21 -4.15
C LEU A 138 0.50 -8.43 -2.92
N ALA A 139 0.18 -9.12 -1.83
CA ALA A 139 -0.23 -8.55 -0.56
C ALA A 139 0.25 -9.43 0.60
N GLY A 140 0.06 -8.93 1.83
CA GLY A 140 0.49 -9.60 3.05
C GLY A 140 1.18 -8.62 4.01
N ARG A 141 1.80 -9.15 5.05
CA ARG A 141 2.57 -8.34 6.00
C ARG A 141 3.99 -8.13 5.49
N ASN A 142 4.42 -6.88 5.48
CA ASN A 142 5.76 -6.47 5.06
C ASN A 142 6.54 -5.94 6.26
N TYR A 143 7.86 -6.09 6.23
CA TYR A 143 8.76 -5.33 7.11
C TYR A 143 9.23 -4.08 6.39
N VAL A 144 9.03 -2.93 7.01
CA VAL A 144 9.47 -1.61 6.53
C VAL A 144 10.58 -1.08 7.41
N ASP A 145 11.68 -0.66 6.80
CA ASP A 145 12.71 0.15 7.44
C ASP A 145 12.37 1.63 7.26
N ALA A 146 11.86 2.26 8.33
CA ALA A 146 11.52 3.68 8.31
C ALA A 146 12.74 4.60 8.33
N THR A 147 13.93 4.08 8.63
CA THR A 147 15.18 4.87 8.63
C THR A 147 15.70 5.07 7.21
N THR A 148 15.57 4.05 6.37
CA THR A 148 15.97 4.09 4.95
C THR A 148 14.80 4.39 4.00
N GLY A 149 13.57 4.16 4.45
CA GLY A 149 12.37 4.32 3.62
C GLY A 149 12.23 3.20 2.58
N THR A 150 12.47 1.96 2.97
CA THR A 150 12.41 0.79 2.08
C THR A 150 11.62 -0.35 2.71
N ILE A 151 11.06 -1.24 1.88
CA ILE A 151 10.58 -2.54 2.36
C ILE A 151 11.78 -3.49 2.42
N VAL A 152 11.98 -4.10 3.60
CA VAL A 152 13.08 -5.05 3.84
C VAL A 152 12.67 -6.46 3.44
N GLU A 153 11.38 -6.78 3.64
CA GLU A 153 10.84 -8.11 3.34
C GLU A 153 9.36 -7.98 2.98
N TYR A 154 9.00 -8.55 1.82
CA TYR A 154 7.63 -8.59 1.34
C TYR A 154 6.93 -9.87 1.80
N GLY A 155 5.69 -9.74 2.28
CA GLY A 155 4.84 -10.89 2.54
C GLY A 155 5.39 -11.89 3.58
N TYR A 156 6.17 -11.48 4.57
CA TYR A 156 6.74 -12.39 5.56
C TYR A 156 5.67 -13.21 6.31
N TYR A 157 4.42 -12.77 6.29
CA TYR A 157 3.27 -13.49 6.82
C TYR A 157 2.01 -13.17 6.02
N GLY A 158 1.23 -14.21 5.70
CA GLY A 158 0.00 -14.06 4.93
C GLY A 158 0.23 -13.58 3.51
N ALA A 159 1.39 -13.92 2.91
CA ALA A 159 1.66 -13.66 1.50
C ALA A 159 0.58 -14.28 0.62
N THR A 160 0.12 -13.55 -0.37
CA THR A 160 -0.84 -14.05 -1.35
C THR A 160 -0.56 -13.48 -2.74
N SER A 161 -0.72 -14.32 -3.74
CA SER A 161 -0.68 -13.96 -5.17
C SER A 161 -2.04 -13.48 -5.70
N THR A 162 -3.03 -13.29 -4.82
CA THR A 162 -4.39 -12.91 -5.18
C THR A 162 -4.81 -11.64 -4.46
N LEU A 163 -5.40 -10.71 -5.22
CA LEU A 163 -6.09 -9.53 -4.69
C LEU A 163 -7.60 -9.64 -4.91
N THR A 164 -8.37 -9.21 -3.93
CA THR A 164 -9.82 -9.08 -3.99
C THR A 164 -10.21 -7.61 -3.89
N LEU A 165 -10.79 -7.06 -4.96
CA LEU A 165 -11.20 -5.67 -5.05
C LEU A 165 -12.72 -5.61 -4.89
N ASN A 166 -13.21 -5.08 -3.76
CA ASN A 166 -14.62 -4.97 -3.46
C ASN A 166 -15.10 -3.55 -3.72
N TYR A 167 -16.23 -3.41 -4.36
CA TYR A 167 -16.88 -2.11 -4.57
C TYR A 167 -18.12 -2.03 -3.69
N LEU A 168 -18.14 -1.10 -2.74
CA LEU A 168 -19.30 -0.86 -1.86
C LEU A 168 -20.55 -0.51 -2.67
N GLU A 169 -20.36 0.30 -3.71
CA GLU A 169 -21.38 0.57 -4.72
C GLU A 169 -20.88 0.00 -6.05
N PRO A 170 -21.69 -0.84 -6.74
CA PRO A 170 -21.29 -1.41 -8.02
C PRO A 170 -20.93 -0.32 -9.04
N ILE A 171 -19.80 -0.50 -9.72
CA ILE A 171 -19.28 0.46 -10.68
C ILE A 171 -19.60 0.06 -12.13
N SER A 172 -19.79 1.07 -13.00
CA SER A 172 -19.95 0.88 -14.45
C SER A 172 -18.65 1.13 -15.25
N THR A 173 -17.64 1.77 -14.63
CA THR A 173 -16.34 1.96 -15.27
C THR A 173 -15.66 0.63 -15.53
N ARG A 174 -14.79 0.60 -16.53
CA ARG A 174 -13.95 -0.56 -16.88
C ARG A 174 -12.52 -0.41 -16.37
N ASP A 175 -12.19 0.73 -15.79
CA ASP A 175 -10.91 1.01 -15.17
C ASP A 175 -10.95 0.56 -13.70
N ILE A 176 -10.09 -0.38 -13.37
CA ILE A 176 -9.97 -1.03 -12.07
C ILE A 176 -8.65 -0.62 -11.44
N TYR A 177 -8.70 -0.05 -10.24
CA TYR A 177 -7.54 0.44 -9.51
C TYR A 177 -7.19 -0.50 -8.36
N PHE A 178 -5.91 -0.80 -8.16
CA PHE A 178 -5.42 -1.62 -7.05
C PHE A 178 -4.00 -1.24 -6.66
N THR A 179 -3.60 -1.59 -5.46
CA THR A 179 -2.21 -1.53 -4.99
C THR A 179 -1.68 -2.94 -4.74
N CYS A 180 -0.40 -3.12 -4.93
CA CYS A 180 0.27 -4.40 -4.66
C CYS A 180 1.70 -4.17 -4.20
N ASN A 181 2.33 -5.20 -3.62
CA ASN A 181 3.78 -5.21 -3.53
C ASN A 181 4.39 -5.16 -4.94
N PRO A 182 5.58 -4.58 -5.11
CA PRO A 182 6.31 -4.69 -6.36
C PRO A 182 6.55 -6.15 -6.74
N PHE A 183 6.34 -6.48 -8.01
CA PHE A 183 6.58 -7.82 -8.56
C PHE A 183 6.85 -7.77 -10.06
N GLU A 184 7.33 -8.87 -10.60
CA GLU A 184 7.59 -9.04 -12.02
C GLU A 184 7.13 -10.43 -12.45
N LEU A 185 6.48 -10.51 -13.59
CA LEU A 185 6.11 -11.75 -14.28
C LEU A 185 6.76 -11.75 -15.65
N SER A 186 7.23 -12.92 -16.06
CA SER A 186 7.84 -13.15 -17.36
C SER A 186 6.81 -13.45 -18.47
N ALA A 187 7.23 -13.43 -19.71
CA ALA A 187 6.43 -13.99 -20.80
C ALA A 187 6.23 -15.49 -20.57
N GLY A 188 5.00 -15.95 -20.64
CA GLY A 188 4.61 -17.34 -20.34
C GLY A 188 3.86 -17.50 -19.02
N ASP A 189 4.08 -16.60 -18.06
CA ASP A 189 3.36 -16.59 -16.78
C ASP A 189 1.87 -16.27 -16.98
N LYS A 190 1.09 -16.50 -15.93
CA LYS A 190 -0.36 -16.40 -16.04
C LYS A 190 -0.95 -15.30 -15.16
N LEU A 191 -2.02 -14.75 -15.68
CA LEU A 191 -2.86 -13.78 -15.03
C LEU A 191 -4.30 -14.25 -15.12
N THR A 192 -4.96 -14.46 -13.97
CA THR A 192 -6.38 -14.76 -13.91
C THR A 192 -7.15 -13.58 -13.35
N VAL A 193 -8.15 -13.12 -14.10
CA VAL A 193 -9.06 -12.06 -13.67
C VAL A 193 -10.48 -12.61 -13.65
N LYS A 194 -11.11 -12.56 -12.47
CA LYS A 194 -12.51 -12.91 -12.26
C LYS A 194 -13.29 -11.66 -11.90
N VAL A 195 -14.29 -11.33 -12.71
CA VAL A 195 -15.15 -10.16 -12.54
C VAL A 195 -16.53 -10.61 -12.14
N ILE A 196 -17.03 -10.15 -11.00
CA ILE A 196 -18.37 -10.43 -10.49
C ILE A 196 -19.25 -9.21 -10.76
N CYS A 197 -20.22 -9.42 -11.64
CA CYS A 197 -21.25 -8.43 -12.01
C CYS A 197 -22.59 -8.78 -11.37
N SER A 198 -23.57 -7.89 -11.51
CA SER A 198 -24.93 -8.07 -11.00
C SER A 198 -25.57 -9.37 -11.48
N ASP A 199 -25.37 -9.73 -12.74
CA ASP A 199 -26.12 -10.80 -13.41
C ASP A 199 -25.25 -12.02 -13.75
N PHE A 200 -23.92 -11.88 -13.76
CA PHE A 200 -23.00 -12.95 -14.18
C PHE A 200 -21.61 -12.76 -13.61
N THR A 201 -20.82 -13.82 -13.74
CA THR A 201 -19.39 -13.83 -13.40
C THR A 201 -18.59 -14.13 -14.67
N TYR A 202 -17.61 -13.29 -14.96
CA TYR A 202 -16.61 -13.54 -15.99
C TYR A 202 -15.31 -14.01 -15.36
N THR A 203 -14.66 -14.95 -16.04
CA THR A 203 -13.29 -15.35 -15.69
C THR A 203 -12.47 -15.37 -16.96
N ARG A 204 -11.30 -14.78 -16.93
CA ARG A 204 -10.33 -14.81 -18.01
C ARG A 204 -8.96 -15.19 -17.45
N GLU A 205 -8.37 -16.21 -18.04
CA GLU A 205 -6.97 -16.56 -17.86
C GLU A 205 -6.18 -16.05 -19.07
N ILE A 206 -5.05 -15.46 -18.83
CA ILE A 206 -4.16 -14.88 -19.84
C ILE A 206 -2.77 -15.44 -19.61
N THR A 207 -2.19 -16.06 -20.61
CA THR A 207 -0.74 -16.29 -20.64
C THR A 207 -0.08 -15.02 -21.15
N LEU A 208 0.84 -14.49 -20.38
CA LEU A 208 1.48 -13.22 -20.69
C LEU A 208 2.32 -13.32 -21.97
N PRO A 209 2.09 -12.48 -22.98
CA PRO A 209 2.89 -12.48 -24.20
C PRO A 209 4.25 -11.78 -24.02
N LYS A 210 4.43 -11.06 -22.93
CA LYS A 210 5.63 -10.32 -22.58
C LYS A 210 5.67 -10.08 -21.06
N GLU A 211 6.82 -9.66 -20.58
CA GLU A 211 7.01 -9.23 -19.19
C GLU A 211 5.93 -8.22 -18.71
N LEU A 212 5.47 -8.42 -17.48
CA LEU A 212 4.59 -7.52 -16.74
C LEU A 212 5.26 -7.14 -15.42
N LYS A 213 5.62 -5.87 -15.24
CA LYS A 213 6.34 -5.38 -14.10
C LYS A 213 5.59 -4.30 -13.35
N PHE A 214 5.57 -4.45 -12.02
CA PHE A 214 5.05 -3.47 -11.08
C PHE A 214 6.17 -2.97 -10.18
N THR A 215 6.49 -1.69 -10.31
CA THR A 215 7.59 -1.05 -9.61
C THR A 215 7.07 -0.16 -8.49
N GLU A 216 7.80 -0.11 -7.39
CA GLU A 216 7.52 0.74 -6.24
C GLU A 216 7.27 2.20 -6.65
N GLY A 217 6.15 2.75 -6.19
CA GLY A 217 5.74 4.14 -6.47
C GLY A 217 5.18 4.41 -7.85
N ASP A 218 5.32 3.48 -8.79
CA ASP A 218 4.89 3.66 -10.19
C ASP A 218 3.47 3.15 -10.44
N LEU A 219 2.81 3.75 -11.42
CA LEU A 219 1.51 3.31 -11.93
C LEU A 219 1.67 2.49 -13.21
N SER A 220 1.52 1.16 -13.08
CA SER A 220 1.46 0.24 -14.21
C SER A 220 0.05 0.16 -14.81
N LYS A 221 -0.07 0.19 -16.15
CA LYS A 221 -1.35 0.14 -16.86
C LYS A 221 -1.36 -1.01 -17.86
N PHE A 222 -2.44 -1.78 -17.86
CA PHE A 222 -2.64 -2.88 -18.80
C PHE A 222 -4.13 -3.13 -19.08
N SER A 223 -4.44 -3.92 -20.09
CA SER A 223 -5.82 -4.27 -20.47
C SER A 223 -6.04 -5.78 -20.45
N VAL A 224 -7.24 -6.20 -20.06
CA VAL A 224 -7.67 -7.59 -19.96
C VAL A 224 -8.96 -7.80 -20.73
#